data_427f14f29d5ebbbe5b3821fec29e1def
#
_entry.id   427f14f29d5ebbbe5b3821fec29e1def
#
_cell.length_a   1.000
_cell.length_b   1.000
_cell.length_c   1.000
_cell.angle_alpha   90.00
_cell.angle_beta   90.00
_cell.angle_gamma   90.00
#
_symmetry.space_group_name_H-M   'P 1'
#
loop_
_entity.id
_entity.type
_entity.pdbx_description
1 polymer ?
#
loop_
_entity_poly.entity_id
_entity_poly.type
_entity_poly.pdbx_seq_one_letter_code
_entity_poly.pdbx_strand_id
1 'polypeptide(L)'
;MSFEILTYTFMHRALISGIAIAILCSVIGLFLVLRRYSLFGDAIAHSSFGGIALGLLAGVYPLWTAYGVSIISALIITKIKDRYNISGDASIAVLLSSGIAAGLVIISFSGGFTIDIFSFLFGSILLVSVNDTVLILALTGAILIVILLLYRQILYSTFNEEQAKVSGIPVEKINYLIIFMAGITVVTSIQLVGVLLISALFVIPNVTAIMYGKGFKQTAIISMSFSVFSVVIGILISYIFDITPAGTIVLLSIGLLGITMGIKSAGLLSKN
;
A
#
# COMPACT_ATOMS: atom_id res chain seq x y z
N MET A 1 3.31 -12.29 -31.48
CA MET A 1 3.07 -12.73 -30.11
C MET A 1 2.77 -11.63 -29.08
N SER A 2 2.98 -10.37 -29.35
CA SER A 2 2.93 -9.34 -28.29
C SER A 2 1.58 -8.64 -28.05
N PHE A 3 0.58 -8.76 -28.94
CA PHE A 3 -0.73 -8.10 -28.79
C PHE A 3 -1.87 -9.02 -28.33
N GLU A 4 -1.69 -10.32 -28.38
CA GLU A 4 -2.67 -11.31 -27.90
C GLU A 4 -2.82 -11.30 -26.37
N ILE A 5 -1.81 -10.77 -25.65
CA ILE A 5 -1.82 -10.62 -24.19
C ILE A 5 -3.01 -9.81 -23.68
N LEU A 6 -3.38 -8.77 -24.44
CA LEU A 6 -4.51 -7.90 -24.10
C LEU A 6 -5.87 -8.52 -24.42
N THR A 7 -5.95 -9.69 -25.04
CA THR A 7 -7.24 -10.35 -25.29
C THR A 7 -7.70 -11.22 -24.12
N TYR A 8 -6.80 -11.56 -23.17
CA TYR A 8 -7.14 -12.39 -22.04
C TYR A 8 -7.90 -11.61 -20.94
N THR A 9 -9.02 -12.14 -20.51
CA THR A 9 -9.89 -11.51 -19.50
C THR A 9 -9.19 -11.33 -18.14
N PHE A 10 -8.29 -12.22 -17.75
CA PHE A 10 -7.51 -12.09 -16.51
C PHE A 10 -6.52 -10.92 -16.60
N MET A 11 -5.92 -10.65 -17.75
CA MET A 11 -5.01 -9.53 -17.94
C MET A 11 -5.73 -8.18 -17.81
N HIS A 12 -6.93 -8.05 -18.37
CA HIS A 12 -7.74 -6.84 -18.19
C HIS A 12 -8.03 -6.59 -16.70
N ARG A 13 -8.43 -7.64 -15.97
CA ARG A 13 -8.70 -7.53 -14.54
C ARG A 13 -7.43 -7.15 -13.75
N ALA A 14 -6.31 -7.79 -14.05
CA ALA A 14 -5.03 -7.49 -13.41
C ALA A 14 -4.58 -6.04 -13.67
N LEU A 15 -4.68 -5.54 -14.90
CA LEU A 15 -4.32 -4.17 -15.25
C LEU A 15 -5.26 -3.14 -14.59
N ILE A 16 -6.57 -3.35 -14.67
CA ILE A 16 -7.55 -2.43 -14.09
C ILE A 16 -7.37 -2.37 -12.56
N SER A 17 -7.30 -3.53 -11.91
CA SER A 17 -7.06 -3.61 -10.45
C SER A 17 -5.70 -3.04 -10.09
N GLY A 18 -4.66 -3.35 -10.88
CA GLY A 18 -3.31 -2.85 -10.66
C GLY A 18 -3.21 -1.33 -10.76
N ILE A 19 -3.84 -0.70 -11.74
CA ILE A 19 -3.90 0.76 -11.86
C ILE A 19 -4.64 1.38 -10.66
N ALA A 20 -5.76 0.80 -10.26
CA ALA A 20 -6.52 1.28 -9.12
C ALA A 20 -5.70 1.21 -7.82
N ILE A 21 -5.02 0.08 -7.57
CA ILE A 21 -4.11 -0.12 -6.43
C ILE A 21 -2.93 0.85 -6.50
N ALA A 22 -2.31 1.03 -7.67
CA ALA A 22 -1.20 1.96 -7.86
C ALA A 22 -1.59 3.40 -7.47
N ILE A 23 -2.77 3.85 -7.87
CA ILE A 23 -3.31 5.17 -7.50
C ILE A 23 -3.54 5.25 -5.99
N LEU A 24 -4.19 4.24 -5.39
CA LEU A 24 -4.44 4.21 -3.95
C LEU A 24 -3.14 4.24 -3.14
N CYS A 25 -2.20 3.33 -3.45
CA CYS A 25 -0.91 3.24 -2.75
C CYS A 25 -0.11 4.53 -2.88
N SER A 26 -0.15 5.18 -4.06
CA SER A 26 0.52 6.45 -4.28
C SER A 26 -0.10 7.58 -3.44
N VAL A 27 -1.43 7.71 -3.45
CA VAL A 27 -2.10 8.81 -2.75
C VAL A 27 -2.02 8.65 -1.23
N ILE A 28 -2.36 7.48 -0.69
CA ILE A 28 -2.28 7.20 0.75
C ILE A 28 -0.81 7.18 1.19
N GLY A 29 0.06 6.54 0.42
CA GLY A 29 1.49 6.46 0.70
C GLY A 29 2.16 7.83 0.79
N LEU A 30 1.75 8.81 -0.03
CA LEU A 30 2.27 10.17 0.04
C LEU A 30 1.99 10.81 1.41
N PHE A 31 0.76 10.68 1.93
CA PHE A 31 0.44 11.17 3.27
C PHE A 31 1.23 10.45 4.36
N LEU A 32 1.41 9.12 4.25
CA LEU A 32 2.19 8.35 5.22
C LEU A 32 3.67 8.73 5.21
N VAL A 33 4.27 8.86 4.02
CA VAL A 33 5.69 9.24 3.86
C VAL A 33 5.93 10.65 4.41
N LEU A 34 5.07 11.62 4.10
CA LEU A 34 5.18 12.99 4.62
C LEU A 34 5.03 13.05 6.15
N ARG A 35 4.26 12.14 6.74
CA ARG A 35 4.10 12.00 8.20
C ARG A 35 5.18 11.14 8.86
N ARG A 36 6.20 10.68 8.12
CA ARG A 36 7.26 9.78 8.59
C ARG A 36 6.77 8.40 9.05
N TYR A 37 5.67 7.92 8.48
CA TYR A 37 5.11 6.59 8.71
C TYR A 37 5.41 5.63 7.56
N SER A 38 6.62 5.66 7.01
CA SER A 38 6.98 4.88 5.81
C SER A 38 6.83 3.37 6.01
N LEU A 39 7.14 2.84 7.20
CA LEU A 39 7.02 1.41 7.52
C LEU A 39 5.61 0.98 7.98
N PHE A 40 4.66 1.91 8.05
CA PHE A 40 3.29 1.60 8.48
C PHE A 40 2.59 0.60 7.58
N GLY A 41 2.76 0.75 6.26
CA GLY A 41 2.21 -0.18 5.29
C GLY A 41 2.70 -1.61 5.50
N ASP A 42 3.97 -1.76 5.84
CA ASP A 42 4.62 -3.04 6.10
C ASP A 42 4.07 -3.72 7.36
N ALA A 43 3.98 -2.95 8.45
CA ALA A 43 3.42 -3.48 9.71
C ALA A 43 1.98 -3.95 9.56
N ILE A 44 1.15 -3.19 8.82
CA ILE A 44 -0.24 -3.58 8.55
C ILE A 44 -0.29 -4.80 7.61
N ALA A 45 0.55 -4.87 6.58
CA ALA A 45 0.60 -6.00 5.68
C ALA A 45 0.94 -7.30 6.42
N HIS A 46 1.96 -7.26 7.29
CA HIS A 46 2.33 -8.41 8.11
C HIS A 46 1.28 -8.77 9.17
N SER A 47 0.61 -7.80 9.77
CA SER A 47 -0.55 -8.08 10.64
C SER A 47 -1.70 -8.71 9.88
N SER A 48 -1.96 -8.22 8.66
CA SER A 48 -3.00 -8.76 7.77
C SER A 48 -2.69 -10.19 7.34
N PHE A 49 -1.41 -10.56 7.24
CA PHE A 49 -0.99 -11.94 7.02
C PHE A 49 -1.47 -12.88 8.15
N GLY A 50 -1.38 -12.45 9.41
CA GLY A 50 -2.02 -13.16 10.52
C GLY A 50 -3.53 -13.29 10.34
N GLY A 51 -4.19 -12.25 9.82
CA GLY A 51 -5.62 -12.28 9.47
C GLY A 51 -5.94 -13.27 8.34
N ILE A 52 -5.11 -13.34 7.30
CA ILE A 52 -5.25 -14.33 6.22
C ILE A 52 -5.13 -15.74 6.77
N ALA A 53 -4.14 -16.00 7.62
CA ALA A 53 -3.93 -17.29 8.26
C ALA A 53 -5.15 -17.70 9.11
N LEU A 54 -5.74 -16.76 9.87
CA LEU A 54 -6.97 -16.98 10.62
C LEU A 54 -8.15 -17.32 9.70
N GLY A 55 -8.30 -16.64 8.58
CA GLY A 55 -9.35 -16.91 7.61
C GLY A 55 -9.26 -18.29 7.00
N LEU A 56 -8.06 -18.70 6.61
CA LEU A 56 -7.78 -20.04 6.08
C LEU A 56 -8.07 -21.12 7.12
N LEU A 57 -7.65 -20.92 8.38
CA LEU A 57 -7.94 -21.83 9.48
C LEU A 57 -9.45 -21.95 9.76
N ALA A 58 -10.18 -20.84 9.70
CA ALA A 58 -11.61 -20.81 9.95
C ALA A 58 -12.47 -21.25 8.75
N GLY A 59 -11.85 -21.52 7.58
CA GLY A 59 -12.58 -21.89 6.36
C GLY A 59 -13.43 -20.75 5.76
N VAL A 60 -13.11 -19.49 6.07
CA VAL A 60 -13.76 -18.30 5.52
C VAL A 60 -12.86 -17.60 4.51
N TYR A 61 -13.45 -16.74 3.68
CA TYR A 61 -12.65 -16.01 2.67
C TYR A 61 -11.57 -15.14 3.34
N PRO A 62 -10.27 -15.41 3.08
CA PRO A 62 -9.16 -14.89 3.91
C PRO A 62 -9.06 -13.37 3.94
N LEU A 63 -9.52 -12.67 2.90
CA LEU A 63 -9.43 -11.21 2.88
C LEU A 63 -10.38 -10.53 3.86
N TRP A 64 -11.54 -11.12 4.19
CA TRP A 64 -12.44 -10.51 5.17
C TRP A 64 -11.82 -10.47 6.57
N THR A 65 -11.15 -11.56 6.95
CA THR A 65 -10.41 -11.62 8.23
C THR A 65 -9.19 -10.70 8.20
N ALA A 66 -8.50 -10.61 7.04
CA ALA A 66 -7.40 -9.67 6.85
C ALA A 66 -7.84 -8.20 7.02
N TYR A 67 -8.99 -7.79 6.46
CA TYR A 67 -9.54 -6.43 6.68
C TYR A 67 -9.83 -6.18 8.17
N GLY A 68 -10.47 -7.13 8.85
CA GLY A 68 -10.74 -7.01 10.29
C GLY A 68 -9.47 -6.83 11.11
N VAL A 69 -8.48 -7.71 10.91
CA VAL A 69 -7.20 -7.66 11.62
C VAL A 69 -6.42 -6.41 11.26
N SER A 70 -6.39 -5.99 9.99
CA SER A 70 -5.74 -4.77 9.54
C SER A 70 -6.27 -3.53 10.26
N ILE A 71 -7.60 -3.37 10.31
CA ILE A 71 -8.23 -2.23 10.97
C ILE A 71 -7.92 -2.23 12.48
N ILE A 72 -8.07 -3.38 13.15
CA ILE A 72 -7.77 -3.51 14.56
C ILE A 72 -6.30 -3.18 14.84
N SER A 73 -5.37 -3.70 14.04
CA SER A 73 -3.94 -3.46 14.13
C SER A 73 -3.60 -1.99 13.93
N ALA A 74 -4.20 -1.35 12.94
CA ALA A 74 -4.03 0.07 12.68
C ALA A 74 -4.46 0.94 13.87
N LEU A 75 -5.60 0.61 14.49
CA LEU A 75 -6.09 1.30 15.68
C LEU A 75 -5.20 1.06 16.91
N ILE A 76 -4.69 -0.16 17.08
CA ILE A 76 -3.78 -0.53 18.16
C ILE A 76 -2.48 0.27 18.08
N ILE A 77 -1.83 0.36 16.90
CA ILE A 77 -0.61 1.16 16.72
C ILE A 77 -0.83 2.60 17.17
N THR A 78 -1.91 3.20 16.69
CA THR A 78 -2.22 4.61 16.99
C THR A 78 -2.41 4.80 18.49
N LYS A 79 -3.19 3.92 19.12
CA LYS A 79 -3.49 4.01 20.55
C LYS A 79 -2.25 3.76 21.43
N ILE A 80 -1.37 2.82 21.05
CA ILE A 80 -0.12 2.54 21.76
C ILE A 80 0.79 3.76 21.70
N LYS A 81 0.98 4.32 20.50
CA LYS A 81 1.80 5.52 20.32
C LYS A 81 1.31 6.67 21.20
N ASP A 82 0.00 6.98 21.16
CA ASP A 82 -0.58 8.13 21.85
C ASP A 82 -0.60 7.94 23.38
N ARG A 83 -0.85 6.71 23.87
CA ARG A 83 -1.03 6.45 25.30
C ARG A 83 0.29 6.28 26.03
N TYR A 84 1.27 5.61 25.42
CA TYR A 84 2.54 5.24 26.07
C TYR A 84 3.71 6.14 25.67
N ASN A 85 3.46 7.15 24.84
CA ASN A 85 4.50 8.06 24.31
C ASN A 85 5.70 7.32 23.70
N ILE A 86 5.43 6.14 23.10
CA ILE A 86 6.44 5.33 22.42
C ILE A 86 6.67 5.93 21.03
N SER A 87 7.90 5.88 20.54
CA SER A 87 8.19 6.33 19.17
C SER A 87 7.34 5.58 18.15
N GLY A 88 6.91 6.27 17.10
CA GLY A 88 6.11 5.68 16.02
C GLY A 88 6.79 4.44 15.43
N ASP A 89 8.10 4.49 15.21
CA ASP A 89 8.88 3.38 14.65
C ASP A 89 8.91 2.16 15.57
N ALA A 90 9.04 2.35 16.90
CA ALA A 90 9.00 1.23 17.84
C ALA A 90 7.61 0.56 17.87
N SER A 91 6.53 1.35 17.85
CA SER A 91 5.16 0.82 17.81
C SER A 91 4.92 0.02 16.51
N ILE A 92 5.42 0.51 15.38
CA ILE A 92 5.37 -0.16 14.09
C ILE A 92 6.16 -1.49 14.13
N ALA A 93 7.38 -1.48 14.68
CA ALA A 93 8.23 -2.68 14.78
C ALA A 93 7.59 -3.78 15.64
N VAL A 94 6.97 -3.41 16.76
CA VAL A 94 6.25 -4.36 17.63
C VAL A 94 5.08 -4.99 16.87
N LEU A 95 4.29 -4.21 16.14
CA LEU A 95 3.16 -4.74 15.41
C LEU A 95 3.60 -5.64 14.25
N LEU A 96 4.64 -5.23 13.50
CA LEU A 96 5.22 -6.03 12.43
C LEU A 96 5.64 -7.40 12.95
N SER A 97 6.43 -7.43 14.03
CA SER A 97 6.91 -8.67 14.64
C SER A 97 5.76 -9.53 15.18
N SER A 98 4.79 -8.92 15.86
CA SER A 98 3.64 -9.65 16.41
C SER A 98 2.73 -10.22 15.31
N GLY A 99 2.54 -9.48 14.22
CA GLY A 99 1.73 -9.93 13.07
C GLY A 99 2.34 -11.15 12.40
N ILE A 100 3.66 -11.11 12.12
CA ILE A 100 4.40 -12.26 11.57
C ILE A 100 4.33 -13.46 12.53
N ALA A 101 4.64 -13.26 13.81
CA ALA A 101 4.66 -14.34 14.79
C ALA A 101 3.29 -15.00 14.93
N ALA A 102 2.22 -14.21 15.03
CA ALA A 102 0.85 -14.72 15.09
C ALA A 102 0.50 -15.52 13.83
N GLY A 103 0.81 -14.99 12.64
CA GLY A 103 0.58 -15.67 11.37
C GLY A 103 1.30 -17.02 11.29
N LEU A 104 2.58 -17.07 11.64
CA LEU A 104 3.37 -18.31 11.62
C LEU A 104 2.83 -19.36 12.60
N VAL A 105 2.45 -18.94 13.81
CA VAL A 105 1.86 -19.85 14.82
C VAL A 105 0.55 -20.43 14.30
N ILE A 106 -0.34 -19.60 13.74
CA ILE A 106 -1.63 -20.05 13.21
C ILE A 106 -1.43 -21.02 12.04
N ILE A 107 -0.50 -20.73 11.12
CA ILE A 107 -0.18 -21.61 9.99
C ILE A 107 0.38 -22.96 10.48
N SER A 108 1.22 -22.95 11.52
CA SER A 108 1.73 -24.19 12.12
C SER A 108 0.63 -25.06 12.67
N PHE A 109 -0.40 -24.48 13.29
CA PHE A 109 -1.58 -25.22 13.74
C PHE A 109 -2.46 -25.73 12.60
N SER A 110 -2.40 -25.10 11.42
CA SER A 110 -3.19 -25.50 10.24
C SER A 110 -2.54 -26.58 9.41
N GLY A 111 -1.40 -27.15 9.84
CA GLY A 111 -0.68 -28.21 9.09
C GLY A 111 0.37 -27.71 8.11
N GLY A 112 0.73 -26.42 8.17
CA GLY A 112 1.82 -25.84 7.40
C GLY A 112 1.39 -24.90 6.27
N PHE A 113 2.36 -24.51 5.44
CA PHE A 113 2.13 -23.58 4.31
C PHE A 113 1.40 -24.29 3.16
N THR A 114 0.34 -23.67 2.68
CA THR A 114 -0.37 -24.06 1.46
C THR A 114 0.03 -23.16 0.28
N ILE A 115 -0.29 -23.59 -0.95
CA ILE A 115 -0.08 -22.79 -2.17
C ILE A 115 -0.80 -21.44 -2.06
N ASP A 116 -1.98 -21.42 -1.45
CA ASP A 116 -2.77 -20.18 -1.27
C ASP A 116 -2.03 -19.15 -0.43
N ILE A 117 -1.33 -19.58 0.63
CA ILE A 117 -0.55 -18.69 1.49
C ILE A 117 0.61 -18.05 0.73
N PHE A 118 1.33 -18.82 -0.09
CA PHE A 118 2.40 -18.27 -0.95
C PHE A 118 1.89 -17.23 -1.92
N SER A 119 0.70 -17.44 -2.48
CA SER A 119 0.08 -16.48 -3.39
C SER A 119 -0.25 -15.15 -2.70
N PHE A 120 -0.66 -15.16 -1.43
CA PHE A 120 -0.84 -13.92 -0.66
C PHE A 120 0.48 -13.26 -0.25
N LEU A 121 1.55 -14.04 -0.03
CA LEU A 121 2.87 -13.48 0.32
C LEU A 121 3.52 -12.76 -0.87
N PHE A 122 3.46 -13.36 -2.05
CA PHE A 122 4.17 -12.87 -3.24
C PHE A 122 3.27 -12.16 -4.26
N GLY A 123 1.96 -12.18 -4.04
CA GLY A 123 0.98 -11.66 -4.99
C GLY A 123 0.80 -12.56 -6.22
N SER A 124 -0.36 -12.48 -6.84
CA SER A 124 -0.67 -13.21 -8.07
C SER A 124 -1.68 -12.46 -8.92
N ILE A 125 -1.34 -12.21 -10.17
CA ILE A 125 -2.27 -11.60 -11.15
C ILE A 125 -3.40 -12.56 -11.56
N LEU A 126 -3.19 -13.87 -11.40
CA LEU A 126 -4.17 -14.89 -11.80
C LEU A 126 -5.31 -15.05 -10.78
N LEU A 127 -5.08 -14.68 -9.52
CA LEU A 127 -6.05 -14.85 -8.43
C LEU A 127 -7.10 -13.74 -8.36
N VAL A 128 -6.93 -12.65 -9.12
CA VAL A 128 -7.88 -11.52 -9.08
C VAL A 128 -9.17 -11.90 -9.81
N SER A 129 -10.22 -12.15 -9.06
CA SER A 129 -11.56 -12.45 -9.58
C SER A 129 -12.29 -11.18 -10.06
N VAL A 130 -13.43 -11.36 -10.73
CA VAL A 130 -14.30 -10.23 -11.11
C VAL A 130 -14.81 -9.50 -9.87
N ASN A 131 -15.21 -10.24 -8.84
CA ASN A 131 -15.72 -9.66 -7.59
C ASN A 131 -14.62 -8.86 -6.88
N ASP A 132 -13.38 -9.35 -6.87
CA ASP A 132 -12.25 -8.62 -6.30
C ASP A 132 -11.97 -7.33 -7.08
N THR A 133 -12.01 -7.37 -8.42
CA THR A 133 -11.84 -6.18 -9.25
C THR A 133 -12.91 -5.12 -8.92
N VAL A 134 -14.17 -5.51 -8.81
CA VAL A 134 -15.26 -4.59 -8.44
C VAL A 134 -15.05 -4.03 -7.03
N LEU A 135 -14.66 -4.86 -6.06
CA LEU A 135 -14.36 -4.43 -4.70
C LEU A 135 -13.20 -3.44 -4.66
N ILE A 136 -12.10 -3.74 -5.38
CA ILE A 136 -10.93 -2.85 -5.49
C ILE A 136 -11.34 -1.49 -6.06
N LEU A 137 -12.11 -1.47 -7.15
CA LEU A 137 -12.57 -0.22 -7.77
C LEU A 137 -13.50 0.57 -6.86
N ALA A 138 -14.43 -0.11 -6.17
CA ALA A 138 -15.36 0.52 -5.24
C ALA A 138 -14.62 1.15 -4.04
N LEU A 139 -13.67 0.41 -3.44
CA LEU A 139 -12.84 0.92 -2.34
C LEU A 139 -11.93 2.06 -2.80
N THR A 140 -11.33 1.93 -3.99
CA THR A 140 -10.53 3.01 -4.60
C THR A 140 -11.36 4.28 -4.77
N GLY A 141 -12.53 4.17 -5.38
CA GLY A 141 -13.44 5.29 -5.56
C GLY A 141 -13.86 5.92 -4.23
N ALA A 142 -14.27 5.10 -3.26
CA ALA A 142 -14.69 5.57 -1.95
C ALA A 142 -13.56 6.33 -1.22
N ILE A 143 -12.35 5.76 -1.17
CA ILE A 143 -11.20 6.39 -0.52
C ILE A 143 -10.82 7.69 -1.21
N LEU A 144 -10.77 7.73 -2.54
CA LEU A 144 -10.45 8.95 -3.29
C LEU A 144 -11.50 10.04 -3.06
N ILE A 145 -12.78 9.69 -3.02
CA ILE A 145 -13.86 10.64 -2.71
C ILE A 145 -13.65 11.23 -1.31
N VAL A 146 -13.39 10.39 -0.29
CA VAL A 146 -13.13 10.86 1.08
C VAL A 146 -11.92 11.80 1.12
N ILE A 147 -10.83 11.44 0.43
CA ILE A 147 -9.63 12.30 0.37
C ILE A 147 -9.95 13.63 -0.32
N LEU A 148 -10.72 13.65 -1.40
CA LEU A 148 -11.09 14.87 -2.10
C LEU A 148 -11.97 15.77 -1.24
N LEU A 149 -12.97 15.21 -0.53
CA LEU A 149 -13.87 15.96 0.35
C LEU A 149 -13.12 16.57 1.55
N LEU A 150 -12.16 15.83 2.12
CA LEU A 150 -11.40 16.25 3.29
C LEU A 150 -10.00 16.77 2.95
N TYR A 151 -9.71 17.01 1.66
CA TYR A 151 -8.38 17.33 1.15
C TYR A 151 -7.67 18.44 1.96
N ARG A 152 -8.36 19.56 2.20
CA ARG A 152 -7.78 20.68 2.94
C ARG A 152 -7.44 20.32 4.38
N GLN A 153 -8.32 19.60 5.06
CA GLN A 153 -8.13 19.20 6.46
C GLN A 153 -6.98 18.18 6.59
N ILE A 154 -6.95 17.18 5.69
CA ILE A 154 -5.90 16.17 5.66
C ILE A 154 -4.54 16.82 5.36
N LEU A 155 -4.49 17.71 4.37
CA LEU A 155 -3.26 18.40 3.99
C LEU A 155 -2.74 19.26 5.14
N TYR A 156 -3.60 20.07 5.75
CA TYR A 156 -3.22 20.96 6.82
C TYR A 156 -2.73 20.20 8.05
N SER A 157 -3.43 19.12 8.44
CA SER A 157 -3.02 18.27 9.55
C SER A 157 -1.71 17.48 9.25
N THR A 158 -1.37 17.28 7.97
CA THR A 158 -0.14 16.58 7.58
C THR A 158 1.09 17.48 7.69
N PHE A 159 0.98 18.76 7.33
CA PHE A 159 2.12 19.67 7.35
C PHE A 159 2.32 20.37 8.70
N ASN A 160 1.24 20.70 9.41
CA ASN A 160 1.33 21.37 10.70
C ASN A 160 0.17 20.97 11.61
N GLU A 161 0.42 19.93 12.42
CA GLU A 161 -0.60 19.37 13.32
C GLU A 161 -1.05 20.36 14.41
N GLU A 162 -0.12 21.13 14.98
CA GLU A 162 -0.44 22.10 16.04
C GLU A 162 -1.30 23.25 15.52
N GLN A 163 -0.92 23.83 14.39
CA GLN A 163 -1.71 24.90 13.77
C GLN A 163 -3.08 24.40 13.30
N ALA A 164 -3.17 23.17 12.82
CA ALA A 164 -4.44 22.56 12.44
C ALA A 164 -5.38 22.43 13.65
N LYS A 165 -4.87 22.01 14.82
CA LYS A 165 -5.63 21.96 16.07
C LYS A 165 -6.14 23.33 16.49
N VAL A 166 -5.28 24.35 16.46
CA VAL A 166 -5.65 25.75 16.80
C VAL A 166 -6.72 26.29 15.83
N SER A 167 -6.68 25.88 14.57
CA SER A 167 -7.67 26.25 13.56
C SER A 167 -9.00 25.49 13.66
N GLY A 168 -9.19 24.66 14.70
CA GLY A 168 -10.44 23.92 14.94
C GLY A 168 -10.59 22.64 14.11
N ILE A 169 -9.54 22.19 13.43
CA ILE A 169 -9.58 20.93 12.70
C ILE A 169 -9.48 19.76 13.70
N PRO A 170 -10.38 18.76 13.62
CA PRO A 170 -10.34 17.58 14.51
C PRO A 170 -9.21 16.62 14.10
N VAL A 171 -7.96 17.01 14.38
CA VAL A 171 -6.74 16.33 13.90
C VAL A 171 -6.71 14.87 14.29
N GLU A 172 -7.14 14.52 15.51
CA GLU A 172 -7.20 13.11 15.95
C GLU A 172 -8.11 12.27 15.05
N LYS A 173 -9.30 12.77 14.72
CA LYS A 173 -10.23 12.06 13.83
C LYS A 173 -9.66 11.91 12.42
N ILE A 174 -8.99 12.96 11.93
CA ILE A 174 -8.29 12.91 10.62
C ILE A 174 -7.15 11.88 10.62
N ASN A 175 -6.38 11.80 11.71
CA ASN A 175 -5.33 10.82 11.86
C ASN A 175 -5.88 9.39 11.85
N TYR A 176 -6.91 9.11 12.65
CA TYR A 176 -7.58 7.80 12.65
C TYR A 176 -8.16 7.46 11.27
N LEU A 177 -8.74 8.43 10.56
CA LEU A 177 -9.29 8.22 9.22
C LEU A 177 -8.21 7.84 8.21
N ILE A 178 -7.06 8.53 8.20
CA ILE A 178 -5.95 8.22 7.29
C ILE A 178 -5.41 6.82 7.57
N ILE A 179 -5.25 6.46 8.84
CA ILE A 179 -4.76 5.16 9.27
C ILE A 179 -5.74 4.05 8.89
N PHE A 180 -7.04 4.28 9.05
CA PHE A 180 -8.09 3.37 8.62
C PHE A 180 -8.07 3.16 7.10
N MET A 181 -8.00 4.25 6.32
CA MET A 181 -7.89 4.16 4.87
C MET A 181 -6.61 3.45 4.42
N ALA A 182 -5.50 3.68 5.12
CA ALA A 182 -4.24 2.98 4.85
C ALA A 182 -4.36 1.48 5.09
N GLY A 183 -5.00 1.06 6.19
CA GLY A 183 -5.27 -0.35 6.48
C GLY A 183 -6.08 -1.03 5.39
N ILE A 184 -7.16 -0.40 4.93
CA ILE A 184 -7.97 -0.90 3.82
C ILE A 184 -7.13 -0.99 2.53
N THR A 185 -6.37 0.05 2.22
CA THR A 185 -5.52 0.08 1.02
C THR A 185 -4.49 -1.04 1.02
N VAL A 186 -3.85 -1.29 2.16
CA VAL A 186 -2.88 -2.38 2.31
C VAL A 186 -3.52 -3.72 1.98
N VAL A 187 -4.64 -4.08 2.63
CA VAL A 187 -5.30 -5.38 2.39
C VAL A 187 -5.78 -5.52 0.95
N THR A 188 -6.36 -4.44 0.40
CA THR A 188 -6.81 -4.40 -0.99
C THR A 188 -5.66 -4.69 -1.97
N SER A 189 -4.43 -4.28 -1.63
CA SER A 189 -3.25 -4.43 -2.49
C SER A 189 -2.59 -5.81 -2.36
N ILE A 190 -2.86 -6.57 -1.28
CA ILE A 190 -2.18 -7.85 -1.00
C ILE A 190 -2.34 -8.85 -2.13
N GLN A 191 -3.53 -8.96 -2.74
CA GLN A 191 -3.77 -9.96 -3.79
C GLN A 191 -2.85 -9.81 -4.99
N LEU A 192 -2.55 -8.58 -5.39
CA LEU A 192 -1.78 -8.30 -6.60
C LEU A 192 -0.28 -8.18 -6.32
N VAL A 193 0.08 -7.49 -5.24
CA VAL A 193 1.48 -7.15 -4.92
C VAL A 193 2.07 -8.09 -3.86
N GLY A 194 1.22 -8.72 -3.05
CA GLY A 194 1.63 -9.56 -1.94
C GLY A 194 2.03 -8.78 -0.70
N VAL A 195 2.00 -9.47 0.45
CA VAL A 195 2.33 -8.91 1.76
C VAL A 195 3.76 -8.36 1.81
N LEU A 196 4.72 -9.09 1.21
CA LEU A 196 6.16 -8.80 1.34
C LEU A 196 6.62 -7.52 0.62
N LEU A 197 5.90 -7.07 -0.42
CA LEU A 197 6.38 -6.00 -1.29
C LEU A 197 5.47 -4.76 -1.30
N ILE A 198 4.45 -4.76 -0.45
CA ILE A 198 3.43 -3.70 -0.43
C ILE A 198 4.02 -2.36 0.00
N SER A 199 4.94 -2.36 0.99
CA SER A 199 5.61 -1.17 1.48
C SER A 199 6.41 -0.47 0.38
N ALA A 200 7.02 -1.24 -0.52
CA ALA A 200 7.77 -0.69 -1.65
C ALA A 200 6.87 0.16 -2.56
N LEU A 201 5.64 -0.31 -2.85
CA LEU A 201 4.68 0.43 -3.68
C LEU A 201 4.14 1.68 -2.97
N PHE A 202 4.04 1.64 -1.63
CA PHE A 202 3.66 2.82 -0.83
C PHE A 202 4.76 3.87 -0.73
N VAL A 203 6.03 3.46 -0.72
CA VAL A 203 7.15 4.35 -0.39
C VAL A 203 7.91 4.82 -1.62
N ILE A 204 8.34 3.90 -2.49
CA ILE A 204 9.29 4.21 -3.55
C ILE A 204 8.77 5.26 -4.56
N PRO A 205 7.55 5.14 -5.12
CA PRO A 205 7.04 6.15 -6.05
C PRO A 205 6.90 7.52 -5.39
N ASN A 206 6.51 7.55 -4.11
CA ASN A 206 6.35 8.78 -3.34
C ASN A 206 7.67 9.46 -3.04
N VAL A 207 8.68 8.72 -2.58
CA VAL A 207 10.03 9.26 -2.37
C VAL A 207 10.61 9.78 -3.66
N THR A 208 10.44 9.03 -4.76
CA THR A 208 10.86 9.45 -6.11
C THR A 208 10.22 10.79 -6.49
N ALA A 209 8.90 10.92 -6.30
CA ALA A 209 8.17 12.15 -6.62
C ALA A 209 8.57 13.34 -5.76
N ILE A 210 8.81 13.13 -4.46
CA ILE A 210 9.26 14.19 -3.52
C ILE A 210 10.63 14.76 -3.94
N MET A 211 11.51 13.97 -4.55
CA MET A 211 12.83 14.42 -5.01
C MET A 211 12.77 15.53 -6.07
N TYR A 212 11.63 15.66 -6.78
CA TYR A 212 11.43 16.75 -7.76
C TYR A 212 11.21 18.12 -7.11
N GLY A 213 10.99 18.21 -5.79
CA GLY A 213 10.85 19.48 -5.07
C GLY A 213 9.63 20.30 -5.46
N LYS A 214 8.56 19.67 -5.92
CA LYS A 214 7.35 20.35 -6.38
C LYS A 214 6.31 20.49 -5.27
N GLY A 215 5.30 21.35 -5.48
CA GLY A 215 4.19 21.47 -4.55
C GLY A 215 3.37 20.16 -4.45
N PHE A 216 2.62 20.00 -3.36
CA PHE A 216 1.92 18.74 -3.01
C PHE A 216 1.11 18.14 -4.18
N LYS A 217 0.31 18.93 -4.88
CA LYS A 217 -0.51 18.44 -6.01
C LYS A 217 0.35 17.86 -7.14
N GLN A 218 1.43 18.54 -7.49
CA GLN A 218 2.35 18.07 -8.54
C GLN A 218 3.09 16.82 -8.09
N THR A 219 3.54 16.78 -6.83
CA THR A 219 4.17 15.59 -6.24
C THR A 219 3.22 14.40 -6.25
N ALA A 220 1.95 14.59 -5.90
CA ALA A 220 0.94 13.53 -5.96
C ALA A 220 0.73 13.00 -7.39
N ILE A 221 0.64 13.88 -8.40
CA ILE A 221 0.50 13.49 -9.80
C ILE A 221 1.73 12.72 -10.29
N ILE A 222 2.95 13.21 -9.98
CA ILE A 222 4.19 12.55 -10.35
C ILE A 222 4.27 11.16 -9.69
N SER A 223 3.93 11.05 -8.41
CA SER A 223 3.93 9.78 -7.70
C SER A 223 2.92 8.78 -8.30
N MET A 224 1.69 9.23 -8.58
CA MET A 224 0.69 8.40 -9.26
C MET A 224 1.19 7.91 -10.62
N SER A 225 1.83 8.80 -11.39
CA SER A 225 2.37 8.44 -12.71
C SER A 225 3.47 7.38 -12.61
N PHE A 226 4.42 7.52 -11.68
CA PHE A 226 5.46 6.52 -11.43
C PHE A 226 4.89 5.19 -10.93
N SER A 227 3.92 5.24 -10.02
CA SER A 227 3.27 4.05 -9.48
C SER A 227 2.51 3.29 -10.57
N VAL A 228 1.67 3.97 -11.35
CA VAL A 228 0.91 3.37 -12.44
C VAL A 228 1.84 2.82 -13.52
N PHE A 229 2.87 3.57 -13.92
CA PHE A 229 3.88 3.11 -14.87
C PHE A 229 4.55 1.83 -14.41
N SER A 230 5.04 1.80 -13.16
CA SER A 230 5.71 0.62 -12.60
C SER A 230 4.79 -0.60 -12.55
N VAL A 231 3.52 -0.41 -12.18
CA VAL A 231 2.56 -1.51 -12.10
C VAL A 231 2.20 -2.02 -13.49
N VAL A 232 1.86 -1.15 -14.43
CA VAL A 232 1.45 -1.56 -15.79
C VAL A 232 2.61 -2.27 -16.50
N ILE A 233 3.78 -1.66 -16.52
CA ILE A 233 4.96 -2.25 -17.18
C ILE A 233 5.42 -3.50 -16.43
N GLY A 234 5.38 -3.49 -15.08
CA GLY A 234 5.74 -4.63 -14.26
C GLY A 234 4.86 -5.86 -14.51
N ILE A 235 3.54 -5.69 -14.63
CA ILE A 235 2.61 -6.77 -14.97
C ILE A 235 2.91 -7.32 -16.37
N LEU A 236 3.16 -6.46 -17.35
CA LEU A 236 3.46 -6.88 -18.73
C LEU A 236 4.79 -7.65 -18.80
N ILE A 237 5.84 -7.16 -18.14
CA ILE A 237 7.14 -7.83 -18.07
C ILE A 237 7.01 -9.18 -17.35
N SER A 238 6.31 -9.21 -16.22
CA SER A 238 6.05 -10.43 -15.44
C SER A 238 5.42 -11.52 -16.31
N TYR A 239 4.44 -11.18 -17.12
CA TYR A 239 3.81 -12.11 -18.01
C TYR A 239 4.71 -12.59 -19.14
N ILE A 240 5.50 -11.70 -19.77
CA ILE A 240 6.39 -12.06 -20.90
C ILE A 240 7.52 -13.00 -20.44
N PHE A 241 8.08 -12.79 -19.26
CA PHE A 241 9.22 -13.53 -18.75
C PHE A 241 8.84 -14.64 -17.76
N ASP A 242 7.54 -14.84 -17.50
CA ASP A 242 7.01 -15.83 -16.54
C ASP A 242 7.66 -15.69 -15.13
N ILE A 243 7.75 -14.45 -14.65
CA ILE A 243 8.32 -14.11 -13.34
C ILE A 243 7.28 -13.44 -12.44
N THR A 244 7.57 -13.36 -11.14
CA THR A 244 6.61 -12.79 -10.16
C THR A 244 6.29 -11.33 -10.45
N PRO A 245 5.00 -10.94 -10.51
CA PRO A 245 4.60 -9.56 -10.83
C PRO A 245 5.06 -8.56 -9.75
N ALA A 246 4.98 -8.95 -8.50
CA ALA A 246 5.40 -8.11 -7.38
C ALA A 246 6.90 -7.74 -7.47
N GLY A 247 7.77 -8.69 -7.74
CA GLY A 247 9.20 -8.45 -7.89
C GLY A 247 9.52 -7.49 -9.04
N THR A 248 8.89 -7.68 -10.21
CA THR A 248 9.08 -6.81 -11.38
C THR A 248 8.60 -5.38 -11.14
N ILE A 249 7.45 -5.20 -10.50
CA ILE A 249 6.90 -3.89 -10.14
C ILE A 249 7.87 -3.14 -9.22
N VAL A 250 8.39 -3.80 -8.20
CA VAL A 250 9.32 -3.19 -7.24
C VAL A 250 10.65 -2.85 -7.88
N LEU A 251 11.23 -3.74 -8.67
CA LEU A 251 12.49 -3.48 -9.37
C LEU A 251 12.37 -2.31 -10.35
N LEU A 252 11.24 -2.19 -11.07
CA LEU A 252 10.98 -1.04 -11.92
C LEU A 252 10.86 0.25 -11.11
N SER A 253 10.17 0.22 -9.98
CA SER A 253 10.05 1.37 -9.08
C SER A 253 11.43 1.83 -8.56
N ILE A 254 12.29 0.87 -8.17
CA ILE A 254 13.68 1.14 -7.75
C ILE A 254 14.49 1.70 -8.92
N GLY A 255 14.34 1.15 -10.12
CA GLY A 255 14.99 1.66 -11.33
C GLY A 255 14.64 3.14 -11.60
N LEU A 256 13.34 3.50 -11.50
CA LEU A 256 12.88 4.87 -11.65
C LEU A 256 13.44 5.80 -10.56
N LEU A 257 13.52 5.32 -9.31
CA LEU A 257 14.18 6.05 -8.23
C LEU A 257 15.66 6.29 -8.56
N GLY A 258 16.39 5.25 -8.99
CA GLY A 258 17.81 5.36 -9.40
C GLY A 258 18.02 6.36 -10.52
N ILE A 259 17.19 6.33 -11.56
CA ILE A 259 17.21 7.31 -12.67
C ILE A 259 16.98 8.71 -12.12
N THR A 260 15.99 8.91 -11.26
CA THR A 260 15.68 10.22 -10.66
C THR A 260 16.84 10.72 -9.81
N MET A 261 17.50 9.85 -9.03
CA MET A 261 18.71 10.19 -8.27
C MET A 261 19.86 10.64 -9.20
N GLY A 262 20.07 9.91 -10.29
CA GLY A 262 21.08 10.26 -11.32
C GLY A 262 20.80 11.62 -11.95
N ILE A 263 19.57 11.90 -12.35
CA ILE A 263 19.16 13.20 -12.93
C ILE A 263 19.37 14.33 -11.92
N LYS A 264 19.03 14.09 -10.64
CA LYS A 264 19.22 15.08 -9.57
C LYS A 264 20.69 15.35 -9.28
N SER A 265 21.55 14.32 -9.27
CA SER A 265 22.99 14.46 -9.07
C SER A 265 23.67 15.20 -10.23
N ALA A 266 23.15 15.03 -11.45
CA ALA A 266 23.62 15.77 -12.64
C ALA A 266 23.16 17.24 -12.66
N GLY A 267 22.44 17.72 -11.63
CA GLY A 267 21.97 19.11 -11.54
C GLY A 267 20.82 19.46 -12.49
N LEU A 268 20.23 18.47 -13.17
CA LEU A 268 19.13 18.66 -14.13
C LEU A 268 17.76 18.86 -13.45
N LEU A 269 17.61 18.47 -12.19
CA LEU A 269 16.46 18.81 -11.37
C LEU A 269 16.79 20.07 -10.58
N SER A 270 16.05 21.16 -10.85
CA SER A 270 16.21 22.47 -10.23
C SER A 270 16.33 22.36 -8.70
N LYS A 271 17.39 22.97 -8.15
CA LYS A 271 17.46 23.34 -6.73
C LYS A 271 16.48 24.50 -6.52
N ASN A 272 15.25 24.21 -6.11
CA ASN A 272 14.37 25.20 -5.49
C ASN A 272 14.28 24.91 -4.01
#